data_aef4cf7a0bfe48e5024aa8b3ffa971d7
#
_entry.id   aef4cf7a0bfe48e5024aa8b3ffa971d7
#
_cell.length_a   1.000
_cell.length_b   1.000
_cell.length_c   1.000
_cell.angle_alpha   90.00
_cell.angle_beta   90.00
_cell.angle_gamma   90.00
#
_symmetry.space_group_name_H-M   'P 1'
#
loop_
_entity.id
_entity.type
_entity.pdbx_description
1 polymer ?
#
loop_
_entity_poly.entity_id
_entity_poly.type
_entity_poly.pdbx_seq_one_letter_code
_entity_poly.pdbx_strand_id
1 'polypeptide(L)'
;WLASLYTECASKAGRTKNTNIRKSEELIMQKPVWVNYMKSGEWNPSHNHTGKISCVTYLRVPKEIDDENTKGEHTKVSNTPTAGRIEWQFGNVGMPYSSGGYIRTPKEKDIYFFPAALSHQVYPFKAKAERVSVSVNFADKIEAELDLRQLGER
;
A
#
# COMPACT_ATOMS: atom_id res chain seq x y z
N TRP A 1 15.65 4.77 9.38
CA TRP A 1 14.53 4.68 10.33
C TRP A 1 13.38 3.84 9.78
N LEU A 2 12.87 4.10 8.57
CA LEU A 2 11.76 3.33 7.98
C LEU A 2 12.13 1.86 7.75
N ALA A 3 13.32 1.58 7.24
CA ALA A 3 13.80 0.21 7.05
C ALA A 3 14.01 -0.52 8.39
N SER A 4 14.47 0.18 9.44
CA SER A 4 14.57 -0.38 10.79
C SER A 4 13.20 -0.74 11.36
N LEU A 5 12.20 0.11 11.15
CA LEU A 5 10.83 -0.13 11.58
C LEU A 5 10.23 -1.36 10.90
N TYR A 6 10.45 -1.52 9.59
CA TYR A 6 10.01 -2.71 8.87
C TYR A 6 10.66 -3.99 9.42
N THR A 7 11.97 -3.96 9.66
CA THR A 7 12.71 -5.11 10.20
C THR A 7 12.19 -5.48 11.60
N GLU A 8 11.91 -4.49 12.44
CA GLU A 8 11.32 -4.71 13.76
C GLU A 8 9.91 -5.31 13.67
N CYS A 9 9.06 -4.80 12.80
CA CYS A 9 7.72 -5.32 12.58
C CYS A 9 7.75 -6.77 12.04
N ALA A 10 8.64 -7.05 11.08
CA ALA A 10 8.81 -8.38 10.52
C ALA A 10 9.33 -9.39 11.57
N SER A 11 10.22 -8.94 12.45
CA SER A 11 10.72 -9.72 13.59
C SER A 11 9.59 -10.08 14.56
N LYS A 12 8.81 -9.09 14.99
CA LYS A 12 7.66 -9.29 15.90
C LYS A 12 6.59 -10.20 15.31
N ALA A 13 6.43 -10.20 13.98
CA ALA A 13 5.53 -11.10 13.27
C ALA A 13 6.04 -12.54 13.12
N GLY A 14 7.19 -12.89 13.69
CA GLY A 14 7.79 -14.23 13.63
C GLY A 14 8.27 -14.65 12.23
N ARG A 15 8.35 -13.72 11.30
CA ARG A 15 8.68 -13.98 9.89
C ARG A 15 10.16 -13.89 9.54
N THR A 16 11.02 -13.64 10.53
CA THR A 16 12.45 -13.34 10.31
C THR A 16 13.36 -14.56 10.19
N LYS A 17 12.87 -15.78 10.41
CA LYS A 17 13.75 -16.95 10.36
C LYS A 17 14.25 -17.34 8.96
N ASN A 18 13.70 -16.74 7.88
CA ASN A 18 14.06 -17.08 6.49
C ASN A 18 14.08 -15.89 5.52
N THR A 19 14.06 -14.66 5.99
CA THR A 19 14.21 -13.53 5.09
C THR A 19 15.69 -13.18 4.99
N ASN A 20 16.29 -13.39 3.82
CA ASN A 20 17.54 -12.74 3.40
C ASN A 20 17.34 -11.21 3.27
N ILE A 21 16.61 -10.59 4.21
CA ILE A 21 16.59 -9.13 4.33
C ILE A 21 17.96 -8.78 4.87
N ARG A 22 18.82 -8.41 3.96
CA ARG A 22 20.11 -7.80 4.25
C ARG A 22 19.87 -6.61 5.17
N LYS A 23 20.87 -6.23 5.94
CA LYS A 23 20.81 -5.16 6.92
C LYS A 23 20.05 -3.94 6.38
N SER A 24 19.22 -3.32 7.20
CA SER A 24 18.41 -2.14 6.85
C SER A 24 19.18 -0.97 6.22
N GLU A 25 20.47 -0.92 6.45
CA GLU A 25 21.40 0.06 5.88
C GLU A 25 21.60 -0.07 4.36
N GLU A 26 21.22 -1.22 3.77
CA GLU A 26 21.34 -1.48 2.33
C GLU A 26 20.10 -1.06 1.53
N LEU A 27 19.01 -0.69 2.19
CA LEU A 27 17.80 -0.22 1.52
C LEU A 27 17.85 1.29 1.32
N ILE A 28 17.75 1.70 0.08
CA ILE A 28 17.68 3.11 -0.31
C ILE A 28 16.32 3.44 -0.91
N MET A 29 15.91 4.67 -0.72
CA MET A 29 14.68 5.20 -1.27
C MET A 29 14.83 5.37 -2.79
N GLN A 30 13.94 4.75 -3.55
CA GLN A 30 13.86 4.94 -4.99
C GLN A 30 13.15 6.25 -5.33
N LYS A 31 13.57 6.88 -6.41
CA LYS A 31 12.87 8.02 -7.02
C LYS A 31 12.05 7.50 -8.21
N PRO A 32 10.89 8.10 -8.51
CA PRO A 32 10.30 9.24 -7.80
C PRO A 32 9.56 8.86 -6.51
N VAL A 33 9.44 9.82 -5.60
CA VAL A 33 8.38 9.87 -4.59
C VAL A 33 7.18 10.51 -5.24
N TRP A 34 5.98 9.95 -5.08
CA TRP A 34 4.79 10.51 -5.74
C TRP A 34 3.64 10.75 -4.76
N VAL A 35 2.83 11.73 -5.10
CA VAL A 35 1.65 12.13 -4.31
C VAL A 35 0.40 11.78 -5.10
N ASN A 36 -0.52 11.09 -4.44
CA ASN A 36 -1.81 10.74 -5.01
C ASN A 36 -2.89 11.66 -4.42
N TYR A 37 -3.50 12.47 -5.28
CA TYR A 37 -4.70 13.26 -4.99
C TYR A 37 -5.89 12.51 -5.57
N MET A 38 -6.56 11.73 -4.75
CA MET A 38 -7.65 10.87 -5.20
C MET A 38 -8.99 11.52 -4.89
N LYS A 39 -9.79 11.72 -5.91
CA LYS A 39 -11.12 12.34 -5.86
C LYS A 39 -12.23 11.31 -6.00
N SER A 40 -13.48 11.78 -5.85
CA SER A 40 -14.69 10.98 -6.00
C SER A 40 -14.70 10.23 -7.34
N GLY A 41 -14.95 8.93 -7.31
CA GLY A 41 -15.00 8.05 -8.47
C GLY A 41 -13.65 7.55 -8.98
N GLU A 42 -12.54 8.15 -8.55
CA GLU A 42 -11.21 7.69 -8.90
C GLU A 42 -10.82 6.44 -8.08
N TRP A 43 -10.01 5.60 -8.67
CA TRP A 43 -9.53 4.37 -8.06
C TRP A 43 -8.13 4.03 -8.55
N ASN A 44 -7.43 3.17 -7.84
CA ASN A 44 -6.17 2.63 -8.28
C ASN A 44 -6.34 1.12 -8.47
N PRO A 45 -6.35 0.62 -9.72
CA PRO A 45 -6.55 -0.79 -10.01
C PRO A 45 -5.46 -1.65 -9.42
N SER A 46 -5.66 -2.96 -9.40
CA SER A 46 -4.68 -3.91 -8.88
C SER A 46 -3.37 -3.81 -9.64
N HIS A 47 -2.30 -3.56 -8.90
CA HIS A 47 -0.93 -3.37 -9.41
C HIS A 47 0.09 -3.75 -8.34
N ASN A 48 1.34 -3.80 -8.72
CA ASN A 48 2.50 -3.95 -7.84
C ASN A 48 3.60 -2.94 -8.24
N HIS A 49 4.69 -2.94 -7.53
CA HIS A 49 5.82 -2.05 -7.76
C HIS A 49 7.12 -2.81 -7.91
N THR A 50 8.11 -2.17 -8.52
CA THR A 50 9.52 -2.56 -8.44
C THR A 50 10.10 -2.25 -7.06
N GLY A 51 11.27 -2.82 -6.76
CA GLY A 51 11.91 -2.67 -5.46
C GLY A 51 11.55 -3.76 -4.47
N LYS A 52 11.97 -3.58 -3.24
CA LYS A 52 11.79 -4.56 -2.14
C LYS A 52 10.58 -4.24 -1.27
N ILE A 53 10.41 -2.97 -0.95
CA ILE A 53 9.37 -2.49 -0.03
C ILE A 53 8.68 -1.29 -0.66
N SER A 54 7.37 -1.29 -0.64
CA SER A 54 6.53 -0.11 -0.88
C SER A 54 6.07 0.49 0.45
N CYS A 55 5.96 1.81 0.46
CA CYS A 55 5.41 2.56 1.58
C CYS A 55 4.37 3.54 1.09
N VAL A 56 3.25 3.61 1.78
CA VAL A 56 2.25 4.66 1.58
C VAL A 56 1.94 5.35 2.90
N THR A 57 1.95 6.68 2.88
CA THR A 57 1.60 7.54 4.02
C THR A 57 0.36 8.34 3.68
N TYR A 58 -0.64 8.34 4.55
CA TYR A 58 -1.88 9.06 4.37
C TYR A 58 -1.80 10.43 5.05
N LEU A 59 -1.78 11.50 4.24
CA LEU A 59 -1.68 12.88 4.72
C LEU A 59 -3.04 13.48 5.01
N ARG A 60 -4.06 13.09 4.23
CA ARG A 60 -5.43 13.56 4.39
C ARG A 60 -6.42 12.45 4.05
N VAL A 61 -7.29 12.15 4.98
CA VAL A 61 -8.37 11.17 4.80
C VAL A 61 -9.66 11.81 5.33
N PRO A 62 -10.46 12.46 4.46
CA PRO A 62 -11.72 13.09 4.86
C PRO A 62 -12.69 12.10 5.49
N LYS A 63 -13.35 12.53 6.56
CA LYS A 63 -14.32 11.73 7.31
C LYS A 63 -15.49 11.25 6.43
N GLU A 64 -15.84 12.00 5.41
CA GLU A 64 -16.92 11.69 4.47
C GLU A 64 -16.69 10.35 3.76
N ILE A 65 -15.43 9.94 3.56
CA ILE A 65 -15.08 8.64 2.98
C ILE A 65 -15.37 7.50 3.98
N ASP A 66 -15.10 7.72 5.26
CA ASP A 66 -15.41 6.73 6.30
C ASP A 66 -16.92 6.66 6.57
N ASP A 67 -17.61 7.81 6.56
CA ASP A 67 -19.06 7.88 6.67
C ASP A 67 -19.76 7.12 5.52
N GLU A 68 -19.19 7.13 4.31
CA GLU A 68 -19.70 6.34 3.19
C GLU A 68 -19.65 4.83 3.48
N ASN A 69 -18.62 4.34 4.18
CA ASN A 69 -18.51 2.94 4.59
C ASN A 69 -19.49 2.53 5.69
N THR A 70 -19.98 3.46 6.47
CA THR A 70 -20.84 3.19 7.64
C THR A 70 -22.30 3.56 7.39
N LYS A 71 -22.57 4.57 6.57
CA LYS A 71 -23.89 5.17 6.35
C LYS A 71 -24.30 5.19 4.87
N GLY A 72 -23.41 4.83 3.95
CA GLY A 72 -23.63 4.87 2.52
C GLY A 72 -24.68 3.84 2.05
N GLU A 73 -25.28 4.10 0.88
CA GLU A 73 -26.31 3.18 0.33
C GLU A 73 -25.78 1.79 0.02
N HIS A 74 -24.51 1.66 -0.35
CA HIS A 74 -23.89 0.36 -0.63
C HIS A 74 -23.75 -0.53 0.61
N THR A 75 -23.82 0.04 1.83
CA THR A 75 -23.84 -0.75 3.07
C THR A 75 -25.12 -1.58 3.20
N LYS A 76 -26.17 -1.23 2.44
CA LYS A 76 -27.43 -1.97 2.43
C LYS A 76 -27.36 -3.30 1.65
N VAL A 77 -26.40 -3.43 0.73
CA VAL A 77 -26.26 -4.57 -0.18
C VAL A 77 -24.93 -5.31 -0.04
N SER A 78 -23.96 -4.75 0.68
CA SER A 78 -22.64 -5.34 0.87
C SER A 78 -22.29 -5.46 2.34
N ASN A 79 -21.85 -6.64 2.73
CA ASN A 79 -21.32 -6.90 4.07
C ASN A 79 -19.88 -6.35 4.24
N THR A 80 -19.25 -5.92 3.14
CA THR A 80 -17.88 -5.43 3.12
C THR A 80 -17.80 -4.11 2.36
N PRO A 81 -18.23 -2.99 2.96
CA PRO A 81 -18.08 -1.68 2.34
C PRO A 81 -16.58 -1.37 2.13
N THR A 82 -16.24 -0.84 0.96
CA THR A 82 -14.83 -0.69 0.53
C THR A 82 -14.45 0.73 0.12
N ALA A 83 -15.33 1.72 0.29
CA ALA A 83 -15.06 3.09 -0.14
C ALA A 83 -13.72 3.62 0.38
N GLY A 84 -12.82 4.00 -0.54
CA GLY A 84 -11.51 4.54 -0.25
C GLY A 84 -10.53 3.59 0.47
N ARG A 85 -10.86 2.32 0.62
CA ARG A 85 -10.02 1.32 1.29
C ARG A 85 -8.87 0.88 0.40
N ILE A 86 -7.78 0.48 1.03
CA ILE A 86 -6.68 -0.24 0.38
C ILE A 86 -6.81 -1.73 0.66
N GLU A 87 -6.57 -2.54 -0.35
CA GLU A 87 -6.54 -4.00 -0.26
C GLU A 87 -5.22 -4.53 -0.76
N TRP A 88 -4.59 -5.41 0.00
CA TRP A 88 -3.46 -6.23 -0.42
C TRP A 88 -3.93 -7.63 -0.75
N GLN A 89 -3.54 -8.13 -1.93
CA GLN A 89 -3.95 -9.40 -2.49
C GLN A 89 -2.79 -10.38 -2.44
N PHE A 90 -2.88 -11.37 -1.61
CA PHE A 90 -1.85 -12.41 -1.49
C PHE A 90 -2.37 -13.80 -1.88
N GLY A 91 -3.48 -13.83 -2.59
CA GLY A 91 -4.15 -14.94 -3.24
C GLY A 91 -3.87 -16.34 -2.71
N ASN A 92 -4.91 -17.03 -2.32
CA ASN A 92 -4.77 -18.43 -2.06
C ASN A 92 -5.82 -19.20 -2.86
N VAL A 93 -5.52 -19.35 -4.12
CA VAL A 93 -6.38 -20.09 -5.04
C VAL A 93 -6.41 -21.55 -4.59
N GLY A 94 -7.56 -22.00 -4.09
CA GLY A 94 -7.79 -23.39 -3.77
C GLY A 94 -7.65 -23.79 -2.30
N MET A 95 -7.41 -22.86 -1.39
CA MET A 95 -7.46 -23.18 0.05
C MET A 95 -8.83 -22.84 0.64
N PRO A 96 -9.60 -23.83 1.10
CA PRO A 96 -10.87 -23.60 1.80
C PRO A 96 -10.61 -22.71 3.03
N TYR A 97 -11.53 -21.76 3.26
CA TYR A 97 -11.52 -20.90 4.45
C TYR A 97 -10.36 -19.90 4.55
N SER A 98 -9.58 -19.68 3.49
CA SER A 98 -8.53 -18.66 3.51
C SER A 98 -9.03 -17.35 2.90
N SER A 99 -8.59 -16.24 3.49
CA SER A 99 -8.79 -14.90 2.94
C SER A 99 -7.75 -14.67 1.82
N GLY A 100 -8.22 -14.32 0.62
CA GLY A 100 -7.33 -13.99 -0.52
C GLY A 100 -6.72 -12.60 -0.45
N GLY A 101 -7.04 -11.80 0.56
CA GLY A 101 -6.58 -10.43 0.69
C GLY A 101 -6.76 -9.87 2.10
N TYR A 102 -6.23 -8.68 2.28
CA TYR A 102 -6.30 -7.92 3.52
C TYR A 102 -6.70 -6.48 3.22
N ILE A 103 -7.85 -6.06 3.74
CA ILE A 103 -8.43 -4.75 3.49
C ILE A 103 -8.27 -3.86 4.72
N ARG A 104 -7.91 -2.58 4.49
CA ARG A 104 -7.83 -1.56 5.53
C ARG A 104 -8.53 -0.27 5.12
N THR A 105 -9.22 0.35 6.06
CA THR A 105 -9.65 1.74 5.99
C THR A 105 -8.51 2.60 6.50
N PRO A 106 -7.84 3.37 5.64
CA PRO A 106 -6.73 4.23 6.08
C PRO A 106 -7.27 5.40 6.91
N LYS A 107 -6.45 5.86 7.85
CA LYS A 107 -6.66 7.08 8.62
C LYS A 107 -5.53 8.07 8.34
N GLU A 108 -5.75 9.34 8.63
CA GLU A 108 -4.67 10.32 8.57
C GLU A 108 -3.51 9.92 9.47
N LYS A 109 -2.29 10.09 8.97
CA LYS A 109 -1.01 9.69 9.59
C LYS A 109 -0.74 8.18 9.61
N ASP A 110 -1.63 7.34 9.08
CA ASP A 110 -1.29 5.94 8.87
C ASP A 110 -0.14 5.82 7.88
N ILE A 111 0.77 4.90 8.18
CA ILE A 111 1.87 4.51 7.31
C ILE A 111 1.81 3.00 7.14
N TYR A 112 1.71 2.55 5.91
CA TYR A 112 1.74 1.12 5.58
C TYR A 112 3.01 0.78 4.82
N PHE A 113 3.67 -0.28 5.27
CA PHE A 113 4.79 -0.91 4.59
C PHE A 113 4.40 -2.31 4.14
N PHE A 114 4.73 -2.64 2.91
CA PHE A 114 4.45 -3.95 2.35
C PHE A 114 5.48 -4.32 1.28
N PRO A 115 5.66 -5.62 0.97
CA PRO A 115 6.52 -6.03 -0.13
C PRO A 115 6.10 -5.35 -1.44
N ALA A 116 7.04 -4.76 -2.17
CA ALA A 116 6.74 -4.04 -3.41
C ALA A 116 6.05 -4.93 -4.47
N ALA A 117 6.42 -6.20 -4.53
CA ALA A 117 5.82 -7.20 -5.43
C ALA A 117 4.40 -7.64 -5.02
N LEU A 118 3.90 -7.22 -3.84
CA LEU A 118 2.57 -7.58 -3.38
C LEU A 118 1.51 -6.79 -4.13
N SER A 119 0.65 -7.50 -4.86
CA SER A 119 -0.47 -6.89 -5.57
C SER A 119 -1.41 -6.20 -4.58
N HIS A 120 -1.81 -4.99 -4.93
CA HIS A 120 -2.72 -4.20 -4.11
C HIS A 120 -3.54 -3.27 -4.98
N GLN A 121 -4.67 -2.84 -4.43
CA GLN A 121 -5.59 -1.90 -5.08
C GLN A 121 -6.16 -0.91 -4.08
N VAL A 122 -6.69 0.18 -4.61
CA VAL A 122 -7.41 1.18 -3.82
C VAL A 122 -8.78 1.37 -4.41
N TYR A 123 -9.79 1.13 -3.60
CA TYR A 123 -11.18 1.24 -4.01
C TYR A 123 -11.62 2.70 -4.17
N PRO A 124 -12.52 2.96 -5.14
CA PRO A 124 -13.10 4.28 -5.29
C PRO A 124 -14.01 4.64 -4.10
N PHE A 125 -14.32 5.91 -3.97
CA PHE A 125 -15.36 6.44 -3.10
C PHE A 125 -16.24 7.46 -3.87
N LYS A 126 -17.45 7.71 -3.41
CA LYS A 126 -18.41 8.65 -4.03
C LYS A 126 -18.48 9.98 -3.31
N ALA A 127 -18.02 10.04 -2.07
CA ALA A 127 -18.00 11.27 -1.29
C ALA A 127 -17.30 12.40 -2.05
N LYS A 128 -17.89 13.61 -2.00
CA LYS A 128 -17.28 14.80 -2.60
C LYS A 128 -16.12 15.30 -1.74
N ALA A 129 -15.04 14.57 -1.79
CA ALA A 129 -13.85 14.77 -0.97
C ALA A 129 -12.58 14.45 -1.77
N GLU A 130 -11.44 14.83 -1.23
CA GLU A 130 -10.12 14.50 -1.81
C GLU A 130 -9.25 13.85 -0.75
N ARG A 131 -8.82 12.62 -0.99
CA ARG A 131 -7.83 11.91 -0.17
C ARG A 131 -6.44 12.18 -0.71
N VAL A 132 -5.48 12.45 0.19
CA VAL A 132 -4.08 12.69 -0.17
C VAL A 132 -3.20 11.64 0.48
N SER A 133 -2.39 10.96 -0.33
CA SER A 133 -1.36 10.03 0.15
C SER A 133 -0.05 10.22 -0.60
N VAL A 134 1.06 9.91 0.08
CA VAL A 134 2.41 9.93 -0.48
C VAL A 134 2.92 8.50 -0.51
N SER A 135 3.47 8.09 -1.65
CA SER A 135 4.03 6.76 -1.83
C SER A 135 5.49 6.82 -2.23
N VAL A 136 6.24 5.82 -1.80
CA VAL A 136 7.66 5.65 -2.11
C VAL A 136 8.02 4.17 -2.08
N ASN A 137 8.95 3.77 -2.94
CA ASN A 137 9.55 2.44 -2.93
C ASN A 137 10.97 2.48 -2.36
N PHE A 138 11.39 1.36 -1.81
CA PHE A 138 12.73 1.11 -1.33
C PHE A 138 13.31 -0.11 -2.04
N ALA A 139 14.56 0.00 -2.46
CA ALA A 139 15.30 -1.09 -3.09
C ALA A 139 16.71 -1.20 -2.50
N ASP A 140 17.41 -2.28 -2.81
CA ASP A 140 18.84 -2.29 -2.58
C ASP A 140 19.56 -1.34 -3.56
N LYS A 141 20.82 -1.01 -3.25
CA LYS A 141 21.58 -0.03 -4.01
C LYS A 141 21.72 -0.40 -5.49
N ILE A 142 21.92 -1.67 -5.79
CA ILE A 142 22.12 -2.16 -7.17
C ILE A 142 20.84 -1.98 -7.98
N GLU A 143 19.70 -2.40 -7.43
CA GLU A 143 18.39 -2.29 -8.07
C GLU A 143 18.00 -0.82 -8.29
N ALA A 144 18.26 0.04 -7.32
CA ALA A 144 17.98 1.47 -7.46
C ALA A 144 18.87 2.16 -8.51
N GLU A 145 20.13 1.76 -8.66
CA GLU A 145 21.02 2.28 -9.71
C GLU A 145 20.59 1.82 -11.11
N LEU A 146 20.08 0.59 -11.24
CA LEU A 146 19.56 0.07 -12.52
C LEU A 146 18.31 0.83 -12.97
N ASP A 147 17.36 1.10 -12.05
CA ASP A 147 16.15 1.86 -12.35
C ASP A 147 16.48 3.30 -12.81
N LEU A 148 17.45 3.94 -12.18
CA LEU A 148 17.88 5.28 -12.59
C LEU A 148 18.46 5.33 -14.01
N ARG A 149 19.18 4.29 -14.44
CA ARG A 149 19.70 4.18 -15.81
C ARG A 149 18.56 4.04 -16.82
N GLN A 150 17.56 3.19 -16.54
CA GLN A 150 16.40 3.01 -17.43
C GLN A 150 15.55 4.28 -17.56
N LEU A 151 15.47 5.12 -16.51
CA LEU A 151 14.78 6.40 -16.55
C LEU A 151 15.57 7.49 -17.30
N GLY A 152 16.89 7.40 -17.34
CA GLY A 152 17.77 8.34 -18.06
C GLY A 152 17.89 8.06 -19.55
N GLU A 153 17.47 6.88 -20.02
CA GLU A 153 17.49 6.48 -21.43
C GLU A 153 16.16 6.75 -22.17
N ARG A 154 15.21 7.42 -21.54
CA ARG A 154 13.92 7.89 -22.12
C ARG A 154 13.94 9.42 -22.26
#